data_73af086b96d0d1f71324cd1161f6a41c
#
_entry.id   73af086b96d0d1f71324cd1161f6a41c
#
_cell.length_a   1.000
_cell.length_b   1.000
_cell.length_c   1.000
_cell.angle_alpha   90.00
_cell.angle_beta   90.00
_cell.angle_gamma   90.00
#
_symmetry.space_group_name_H-M   'P 1'
#
loop_
_entity.id
_entity.type
_entity.pdbx_description
1 polymer ?
#
loop_
_entity_poly.entity_id
_entity_poly.type
_entity_poly.pdbx_seq_one_letter_code
_entity_poly.pdbx_strand_id
1 'polypeptide(L)'
;MNMSFYVGALGADASQKKMGVISNNLANINNTGFKSKNAIFSELINYNLNDSPEAKTELPAGAGTTVARTNTDYSPSAFHTTGQPNDYAIGNANAFFKLQDPKSGEITYSRNGHFHAGEMPDGKFYLFTESGKHVLDENGQKMLADDTALKTIEAAGQTAGNVATTNNAGEEAKQKIGVYTITYPSRLVNKGDNELAIRPGDQNNKDSVIQNPILESGTLESSGTDMAKEMTRLIESQRAFTYALKMVQTSDEVEGTINQLRG
;
A
#
# COMPACT_ATOMS: atom_id res chain seq x y z
N MET A 1 -15.22 -37.70 -6.00
CA MET A 1 -14.59 -36.65 -5.20
C MET A 1 -15.69 -35.70 -4.76
N ASN A 2 -15.88 -35.52 -3.48
CA ASN A 2 -17.05 -34.79 -2.94
C ASN A 2 -16.84 -33.30 -3.16
N MET A 3 -17.81 -32.60 -3.76
CA MET A 3 -17.76 -31.18 -4.07
C MET A 3 -17.59 -30.31 -2.81
N SER A 4 -18.22 -30.74 -1.70
CA SER A 4 -18.10 -30.05 -0.41
C SER A 4 -16.65 -30.03 0.12
N PHE A 5 -15.88 -31.09 -0.13
CA PHE A 5 -14.46 -31.15 0.20
C PHE A 5 -13.66 -30.09 -0.58
N TYR A 6 -13.91 -30.00 -1.88
CA TYR A 6 -13.20 -29.03 -2.74
C TYR A 6 -13.54 -27.57 -2.38
N VAL A 7 -14.82 -27.27 -2.18
CA VAL A 7 -15.29 -25.93 -1.77
C VAL A 7 -14.71 -25.56 -0.39
N GLY A 8 -14.67 -26.53 0.55
CA GLY A 8 -14.05 -26.34 1.87
C GLY A 8 -12.56 -26.03 1.78
N ALA A 9 -11.83 -26.77 0.94
CA ALA A 9 -10.40 -26.55 0.73
C ALA A 9 -10.11 -25.16 0.12
N LEU A 10 -10.88 -24.73 -0.88
CA LEU A 10 -10.76 -23.38 -1.47
C LEU A 10 -11.11 -22.29 -0.46
N GLY A 11 -12.14 -22.48 0.38
CA GLY A 11 -12.50 -21.55 1.44
C GLY A 11 -11.41 -21.42 2.49
N ALA A 12 -10.73 -22.52 2.83
CA ALA A 12 -9.58 -22.49 3.73
C ALA A 12 -8.40 -21.73 3.11
N ASP A 13 -8.00 -22.01 1.87
CA ASP A 13 -6.94 -21.30 1.16
C ASP A 13 -7.22 -19.80 1.05
N ALA A 14 -8.45 -19.44 0.68
CA ALA A 14 -8.87 -18.03 0.58
C ALA A 14 -8.81 -17.31 1.94
N SER A 15 -9.23 -17.97 3.02
CA SER A 15 -9.15 -17.43 4.39
C SER A 15 -7.69 -17.29 4.86
N GLN A 16 -6.82 -18.24 4.52
CA GLN A 16 -5.40 -18.18 4.82
C GLN A 16 -4.72 -16.99 4.11
N LYS A 17 -5.01 -16.79 2.84
CA LYS A 17 -4.51 -15.64 2.08
C LYS A 17 -4.98 -14.31 2.68
N LYS A 18 -6.25 -14.22 3.10
CA LYS A 18 -6.78 -13.05 3.80
C LYS A 18 -6.04 -12.80 5.12
N MET A 19 -5.78 -13.83 5.92
CA MET A 19 -4.98 -13.70 7.15
C MET A 19 -3.58 -13.18 6.86
N GLY A 20 -2.93 -13.62 5.77
CA GLY A 20 -1.63 -13.11 5.34
C GLY A 20 -1.65 -11.60 5.05
N VAL A 21 -2.71 -11.09 4.39
CA VAL A 21 -2.87 -9.66 4.13
C VAL A 21 -3.07 -8.89 5.43
N ILE A 22 -3.93 -9.38 6.34
CA ILE A 22 -4.19 -8.75 7.64
C ILE A 22 -2.92 -8.73 8.50
N SER A 23 -2.17 -9.83 8.53
CA SER A 23 -0.91 -9.92 9.26
C SER A 23 0.14 -8.92 8.73
N ASN A 24 0.19 -8.72 7.42
CA ASN A 24 1.05 -7.70 6.83
C ASN A 24 0.63 -6.28 7.23
N ASN A 25 -0.67 -5.97 7.25
CA ASN A 25 -1.16 -4.68 7.74
C ASN A 25 -0.78 -4.46 9.21
N LEU A 26 -0.99 -5.47 10.05
CA LEU A 26 -0.70 -5.39 11.48
C LEU A 26 0.80 -5.24 11.76
N ALA A 27 1.66 -5.94 11.01
CA ALA A 27 3.12 -5.81 11.13
C ALA A 27 3.62 -4.40 10.79
N ASN A 28 2.90 -3.68 9.91
CA ASN A 28 3.26 -2.34 9.44
C ASN A 28 2.45 -1.21 10.11
N ILE A 29 1.87 -1.47 11.28
CA ILE A 29 1.04 -0.48 11.97
C ILE A 29 1.81 0.75 12.46
N ASN A 30 3.10 0.57 12.78
CA ASN A 30 3.98 1.65 13.23
C ASN A 30 4.78 2.28 12.08
N ASN A 31 4.64 1.80 10.85
CA ASN A 31 5.39 2.33 9.71
C ASN A 31 4.71 3.58 9.15
N THR A 32 5.42 4.69 9.13
CA THR A 32 4.94 5.98 8.60
C THR A 32 4.60 5.87 7.11
N GLY A 33 3.46 6.46 6.72
CA GLY A 33 3.00 6.46 5.34
C GLY A 33 2.61 5.10 4.78
N PHE A 34 2.56 4.03 5.61
CA PHE A 34 2.10 2.71 5.16
C PHE A 34 0.62 2.75 4.79
N LYS A 35 0.27 2.11 3.67
CA LYS A 35 -1.11 2.00 3.18
C LYS A 35 -1.65 0.59 3.34
N SER A 36 -2.78 0.48 4.05
CA SER A 36 -3.40 -0.82 4.33
C SER A 36 -3.90 -1.49 3.06
N LYS A 37 -3.78 -2.82 3.03
CA LYS A 37 -4.23 -3.67 1.92
C LYS A 37 -5.46 -4.45 2.34
N ASN A 38 -6.42 -4.58 1.43
CA ASN A 38 -7.61 -5.38 1.62
C ASN A 38 -7.68 -6.50 0.57
N ALA A 39 -7.95 -7.73 1.01
CA ALA A 39 -8.20 -8.85 0.12
C ALA A 39 -9.64 -8.77 -0.43
N ILE A 40 -9.78 -8.84 -1.74
CA ILE A 40 -11.06 -8.88 -2.45
C ILE A 40 -11.29 -10.30 -2.92
N PHE A 41 -12.43 -10.88 -2.50
CA PHE A 41 -12.85 -12.21 -2.90
C PHE A 41 -13.64 -12.16 -4.19
N SER A 42 -13.55 -13.22 -4.97
CA SER A 42 -14.39 -13.48 -6.12
C SER A 42 -14.98 -14.88 -5.99
N GLU A 43 -16.24 -15.00 -6.30
CA GLU A 43 -16.91 -16.29 -6.47
C GLU A 43 -16.38 -16.97 -7.74
N LEU A 44 -16.18 -18.25 -7.68
CA LEU A 44 -15.87 -19.07 -8.84
C LEU A 44 -17.16 -19.37 -9.63
N ILE A 45 -16.99 -19.74 -10.90
CA ILE A 45 -18.12 -20.00 -11.81
C ILE A 45 -19.01 -21.07 -11.21
N ASN A 46 -20.31 -20.78 -11.12
CA ASN A 46 -21.32 -21.75 -10.73
C ASN A 46 -21.53 -22.77 -11.86
N TYR A 47 -21.80 -24.00 -11.50
CA TYR A 47 -22.21 -25.02 -12.47
C TYR A 47 -23.63 -25.49 -12.15
N ASN A 48 -24.33 -25.92 -13.18
CA ASN A 48 -25.70 -26.39 -13.05
C ASN A 48 -25.69 -27.88 -12.69
N LEU A 49 -26.38 -28.26 -11.60
CA LEU A 49 -26.53 -29.65 -11.16
C LEU A 49 -27.58 -30.41 -11.98
N ASN A 50 -28.46 -29.70 -12.67
CA ASN A 50 -29.47 -30.28 -13.55
C ASN A 50 -29.04 -30.19 -15.01
N ASP A 51 -28.57 -31.30 -15.54
CA ASP A 51 -28.14 -31.43 -16.93
C ASP A 51 -29.30 -31.91 -17.85
N SER A 52 -30.54 -31.90 -17.34
CA SER A 52 -31.73 -32.33 -18.08
C SER A 52 -32.31 -31.18 -18.89
N PRO A 53 -32.48 -31.35 -20.22
CA PRO A 53 -33.05 -30.31 -21.09
C PRO A 53 -34.49 -29.91 -20.74
N GLU A 54 -35.18 -30.71 -19.94
CA GLU A 54 -36.57 -30.47 -19.50
C GLU A 54 -36.70 -29.95 -18.05
N ALA A 55 -35.57 -29.70 -17.38
CA ALA A 55 -35.59 -29.17 -16.01
C ALA A 55 -36.17 -27.76 -15.97
N LYS A 56 -37.32 -27.61 -15.33
CA LYS A 56 -38.03 -26.33 -15.15
C LYS A 56 -37.35 -25.40 -14.15
N THR A 57 -36.34 -25.85 -13.44
CA THR A 57 -35.57 -25.08 -12.43
C THR A 57 -34.08 -25.37 -12.57
N GLU A 58 -33.30 -24.32 -12.77
CA GLU A 58 -31.85 -24.38 -12.67
C GLU A 58 -31.48 -24.55 -11.19
N LEU A 59 -30.67 -25.55 -10.87
CA LEU A 59 -30.08 -25.73 -9.55
C LEU A 59 -28.58 -25.37 -9.64
N PRO A 60 -28.23 -24.08 -9.51
CA PRO A 60 -26.83 -23.68 -9.55
C PRO A 60 -26.12 -24.12 -8.26
N ALA A 61 -24.98 -24.77 -8.42
CA ALA A 61 -24.07 -25.06 -7.31
C ALA A 61 -22.82 -24.18 -7.42
N GLY A 62 -22.48 -23.50 -6.31
CA GLY A 62 -21.29 -22.68 -6.25
C GLY A 62 -20.00 -23.52 -6.23
N ALA A 63 -19.01 -23.15 -7.04
CA ALA A 63 -17.71 -23.82 -7.10
C ALA A 63 -16.73 -23.34 -6.03
N GLY A 64 -17.15 -22.46 -5.13
CA GLY A 64 -16.34 -21.90 -4.06
C GLY A 64 -15.87 -20.47 -4.32
N THR A 65 -14.92 -20.00 -3.53
CA THR A 65 -14.41 -18.63 -3.55
C THR A 65 -12.88 -18.62 -3.60
N THR A 66 -12.32 -17.60 -4.24
CA THR A 66 -10.89 -17.35 -4.26
C THR A 66 -10.58 -15.87 -4.00
N VAL A 67 -9.36 -15.56 -3.60
CA VAL A 67 -8.88 -14.16 -3.52
C VAL A 67 -8.54 -13.70 -4.93
N ALA A 68 -9.34 -12.79 -5.48
CA ALA A 68 -9.16 -12.26 -6.82
C ALA A 68 -7.97 -11.29 -6.88
N ARG A 69 -7.88 -10.39 -5.91
CA ARG A 69 -6.83 -9.36 -5.83
C ARG A 69 -6.72 -8.78 -4.43
N THR A 70 -5.62 -8.11 -4.17
CA THR A 70 -5.49 -7.18 -3.05
C THR A 70 -5.64 -5.75 -3.56
N ASN A 71 -6.39 -4.92 -2.83
CA ASN A 71 -6.52 -3.50 -3.10
C ASN A 71 -5.84 -2.71 -1.99
N THR A 72 -5.05 -1.69 -2.35
CA THR A 72 -4.41 -0.78 -1.40
C THR A 72 -5.24 0.48 -1.31
N ASP A 73 -5.48 0.96 -0.10
CA ASP A 73 -6.17 2.22 0.17
C ASP A 73 -5.15 3.35 0.26
N TYR A 74 -5.15 4.25 -0.72
CA TYR A 74 -4.24 5.41 -0.78
C TYR A 74 -4.85 6.69 -0.22
N SER A 75 -5.99 6.62 0.47
CA SER A 75 -6.54 7.78 1.19
C SER A 75 -5.57 8.27 2.27
N PRO A 76 -5.56 9.58 2.57
CA PRO A 76 -4.76 10.12 3.67
C PRO A 76 -5.17 9.50 5.00
N SER A 77 -4.17 9.18 5.82
CA SER A 77 -4.34 8.68 7.19
C SER A 77 -4.21 9.82 8.20
N ALA A 78 -4.30 9.51 9.48
CA ALA A 78 -4.08 10.50 10.53
C ALA A 78 -2.64 11.05 10.49
N PHE A 79 -2.49 12.33 10.77
CA PHE A 79 -1.20 12.99 10.86
C PHE A 79 -0.73 13.05 12.31
N HIS A 80 0.57 12.83 12.49
CA HIS A 80 1.25 12.91 13.78
C HIS A 80 2.32 14.01 13.74
N THR A 81 2.22 15.00 14.60
CA THR A 81 3.21 16.09 14.69
C THR A 81 4.47 15.57 15.37
N THR A 82 5.59 15.67 14.66
CA THR A 82 6.92 15.25 15.16
C THR A 82 7.77 16.44 15.60
N GLY A 83 7.48 17.62 15.05
CA GLY A 83 8.29 18.84 15.28
C GLY A 83 9.65 18.82 14.59
N GLN A 84 9.95 17.79 13.78
CA GLN A 84 11.19 17.74 13.00
C GLN A 84 11.01 18.50 11.69
N PRO A 85 11.95 19.40 11.33
CA PRO A 85 11.78 20.28 10.16
C PRO A 85 11.78 19.51 8.81
N ASN A 86 12.40 18.33 8.76
CA ASN A 86 12.52 17.52 7.54
C ASN A 86 11.41 16.48 7.40
N ASP A 87 10.46 16.44 8.32
CA ASP A 87 9.30 15.56 8.27
C ASP A 87 8.17 16.24 7.49
N TYR A 88 7.60 15.52 6.53
CA TYR A 88 6.54 16.04 5.68
C TYR A 88 5.39 15.04 5.52
N ALA A 89 4.17 15.52 5.61
CA ALA A 89 2.98 14.74 5.36
C ALA A 89 2.19 15.29 4.17
N ILE A 90 1.65 14.40 3.33
CA ILE A 90 0.86 14.76 2.15
C ILE A 90 -0.63 14.61 2.48
N GLY A 91 -1.40 15.72 2.40
CA GLY A 91 -2.85 15.72 2.59
C GLY A 91 -3.66 15.27 1.38
N ASN A 92 -3.06 15.21 0.19
CA ASN A 92 -3.74 14.80 -1.03
C ASN A 92 -3.88 13.29 -1.13
N ALA A 93 -5.04 12.81 -1.58
CA ALA A 93 -5.23 11.39 -1.93
C ALA A 93 -4.44 11.02 -3.19
N ASN A 94 -3.98 9.76 -3.27
CA ASN A 94 -3.23 9.23 -4.42
C ASN A 94 -1.96 10.03 -4.81
N ALA A 95 -1.38 10.74 -3.85
CA ALA A 95 -0.19 11.55 -4.01
C ALA A 95 1.02 10.91 -3.34
N PHE A 96 2.21 11.11 -3.90
CA PHE A 96 3.43 10.45 -3.47
C PHE A 96 4.62 11.40 -3.61
N PHE A 97 5.62 11.21 -2.76
CA PHE A 97 6.96 11.74 -2.98
C PHE A 97 7.67 10.90 -4.05
N LYS A 98 8.41 11.57 -4.91
CA LYS A 98 9.23 10.92 -5.94
C LYS A 98 10.67 10.82 -5.45
N LEU A 99 11.20 9.62 -5.50
CA LEU A 99 12.51 9.27 -4.99
C LEU A 99 13.38 8.74 -6.13
N GLN A 100 14.67 9.02 -6.06
CA GLN A 100 15.65 8.51 -7.01
C GLN A 100 16.77 7.78 -6.29
N ASP A 101 17.05 6.56 -6.70
CA ASP A 101 18.18 5.79 -6.22
C ASP A 101 19.49 6.41 -6.78
N PRO A 102 20.46 6.79 -5.93
CA PRO A 102 21.72 7.37 -6.36
C PRO A 102 22.59 6.42 -7.18
N LYS A 103 22.40 5.09 -7.04
CA LYS A 103 23.22 4.07 -7.70
C LYS A 103 22.64 3.62 -9.03
N SER A 104 21.34 3.27 -9.04
CA SER A 104 20.66 2.74 -10.23
C SER A 104 19.97 3.81 -11.07
N GLY A 105 19.71 5.00 -10.48
CA GLY A 105 18.87 6.03 -11.11
C GLY A 105 17.40 5.64 -11.16
N GLU A 106 17.01 4.51 -10.55
CA GLU A 106 15.61 4.05 -10.54
C GLU A 106 14.72 5.02 -9.77
N ILE A 107 13.55 5.29 -10.33
CA ILE A 107 12.56 6.17 -9.72
C ILE A 107 11.57 5.31 -8.93
N THR A 108 11.38 5.67 -7.67
CA THR A 108 10.38 5.07 -6.78
C THR A 108 9.50 6.15 -6.17
N TYR A 109 8.36 5.75 -5.63
CA TYR A 109 7.36 6.63 -5.03
C TYR A 109 7.06 6.15 -3.62
N SER A 110 6.99 7.07 -2.67
CA SER A 110 6.68 6.76 -1.27
C SER A 110 5.74 7.79 -0.67
N ARG A 111 5.00 7.40 0.37
CA ARG A 111 4.28 8.33 1.23
C ARG A 111 4.97 8.57 2.57
N ASN A 112 6.08 7.87 2.80
CA ASN A 112 6.91 8.16 3.96
C ASN A 112 7.62 9.48 3.73
N GLY A 113 7.34 10.47 4.55
CA GLY A 113 7.94 11.81 4.50
C GLY A 113 9.02 12.02 5.55
N HIS A 114 9.53 10.96 6.18
CA HIS A 114 10.64 11.06 7.11
C HIS A 114 11.95 11.18 6.32
N PHE A 115 12.46 12.42 6.21
CA PHE A 115 13.65 12.73 5.43
C PHE A 115 14.79 13.18 6.32
N HIS A 116 16.01 12.90 5.88
CA HIS A 116 17.25 13.32 6.54
C HIS A 116 18.05 14.23 5.61
N ALA A 117 18.67 15.25 6.17
CA ALA A 117 19.63 16.06 5.46
C ALA A 117 20.98 15.34 5.45
N GLY A 118 21.57 15.17 4.27
CA GLY A 118 22.88 14.56 4.09
C GLY A 118 23.78 15.42 3.20
N GLU A 119 25.05 15.55 3.58
CA GLU A 119 26.06 16.26 2.78
C GLU A 119 26.57 15.37 1.65
N MET A 120 26.58 15.90 0.43
CA MET A 120 27.19 15.25 -0.72
C MET A 120 28.62 15.78 -0.97
N PRO A 121 29.45 15.06 -1.75
CA PRO A 121 30.80 15.50 -2.11
C PRO A 121 30.88 16.91 -2.72
N ASP A 122 29.74 17.42 -3.20
CA ASP A 122 29.59 18.78 -3.76
C ASP A 122 29.52 19.87 -2.67
N GLY A 123 29.58 19.49 -1.38
CA GLY A 123 29.44 20.41 -0.24
C GLY A 123 28.04 20.97 -0.06
N LYS A 124 27.03 20.37 -0.69
CA LYS A 124 25.61 20.74 -0.56
C LYS A 124 24.86 19.68 0.22
N PHE A 125 23.87 20.13 1.00
CA PHE A 125 22.97 19.25 1.72
C PHE A 125 21.76 18.90 0.86
N TYR A 126 21.44 17.60 0.77
CA TYR A 126 20.27 17.10 0.05
C TYR A 126 19.37 16.32 1.00
N LEU A 127 18.08 16.23 0.65
CA LEU A 127 17.14 15.39 1.38
C LEU A 127 17.23 13.93 0.90
N PHE A 128 17.38 13.04 1.89
CA PHE A 128 17.46 11.60 1.70
C PHE A 128 16.36 10.89 2.50
N THR A 129 15.93 9.76 2.00
CA THR A 129 15.12 8.80 2.76
C THR A 129 16.02 7.92 3.64
N GLU A 130 15.43 7.16 4.59
CA GLU A 130 16.17 6.15 5.37
C GLU A 130 16.87 5.11 4.49
N SER A 131 16.30 4.79 3.32
CA SER A 131 16.89 3.88 2.32
C SER A 131 18.05 4.52 1.53
N GLY A 132 18.38 5.80 1.78
CA GLY A 132 19.47 6.53 1.12
C GLY A 132 19.12 7.02 -0.29
N LYS A 133 17.85 7.14 -0.63
CA LYS A 133 17.39 7.69 -1.91
C LYS A 133 17.20 9.20 -1.83
N HIS A 134 17.46 9.89 -2.94
CA HIS A 134 17.22 11.32 -3.05
C HIS A 134 15.74 11.65 -3.23
N VAL A 135 15.27 12.65 -2.52
CA VAL A 135 13.96 13.25 -2.76
C VAL A 135 14.05 14.20 -3.95
N LEU A 136 13.06 14.16 -4.85
CA LEU A 136 13.02 15.02 -6.01
C LEU A 136 12.04 16.18 -5.81
N ASP A 137 12.37 17.32 -6.42
CA ASP A 137 11.52 18.51 -6.48
C ASP A 137 10.44 18.41 -7.59
N GLU A 138 9.64 19.46 -7.77
CA GLU A 138 8.62 19.54 -8.83
C GLU A 138 9.22 19.43 -10.25
N ASN A 139 10.48 19.78 -10.43
CA ASN A 139 11.19 19.74 -11.72
C ASN A 139 11.93 18.42 -11.96
N GLY A 140 11.86 17.49 -11.01
CA GLY A 140 12.59 16.22 -11.07
C GLY A 140 14.07 16.35 -10.74
N GLN A 141 14.50 17.47 -10.13
CA GLN A 141 15.86 17.66 -9.63
C GLN A 141 15.95 17.21 -8.17
N LYS A 142 17.18 16.98 -7.68
CA LYS A 142 17.40 16.60 -6.30
C LYS A 142 17.07 17.77 -5.38
N MET A 143 16.26 17.50 -4.37
CA MET A 143 15.86 18.50 -3.39
C MET A 143 17.04 18.85 -2.46
N LEU A 144 17.39 20.13 -2.41
CA LEU A 144 18.40 20.65 -1.48
C LEU A 144 17.76 20.81 -0.10
N ALA A 145 18.49 20.38 0.92
CA ALA A 145 18.18 20.69 2.31
C ALA A 145 19.19 21.74 2.78
N ASP A 146 18.74 22.97 2.96
CA ASP A 146 19.62 24.05 3.46
C ASP A 146 19.29 24.31 4.94
N ASP A 147 20.30 24.18 5.80
CA ASP A 147 20.17 24.39 7.26
C ASP A 147 19.69 25.82 7.61
N THR A 148 19.98 26.77 6.72
CA THR A 148 19.59 28.19 6.89
C THR A 148 18.11 28.41 6.55
N ALA A 149 17.59 27.73 5.56
CA ALA A 149 16.19 27.81 5.16
C ALA A 149 15.25 27.18 6.21
N LEU A 150 15.71 26.11 6.88
CA LEU A 150 14.99 25.48 7.98
C LEU A 150 14.76 26.43 9.16
N LYS A 151 15.75 27.26 9.50
CA LYS A 151 15.65 28.29 10.57
C LYS A 151 14.72 29.46 10.20
N THR A 152 14.59 29.76 8.92
CA THR A 152 13.72 30.83 8.43
C THR A 152 12.24 30.44 8.46
N ILE A 153 11.93 29.15 8.30
CA ILE A 153 10.57 28.62 8.36
C ILE A 153 10.03 28.66 9.80
N GLU A 154 10.85 28.34 10.80
CA GLU A 154 10.47 28.45 12.22
C GLU A 154 10.13 29.87 12.62
N ALA A 155 10.79 30.88 12.04
CA ALA A 155 10.55 32.31 12.35
C ALA A 155 9.32 32.89 11.65
N ALA A 156 8.82 32.30 10.56
CA ALA A 156 7.80 32.89 9.69
C ALA A 156 6.39 32.33 9.90
N GLY A 157 6.20 31.20 10.59
CA GLY A 157 4.87 30.61 10.84
C GLY A 157 4.10 30.28 9.55
N GLN A 158 4.80 30.09 8.44
CA GLN A 158 4.18 29.83 7.13
C GLN A 158 4.07 28.34 6.84
N THR A 159 2.94 27.98 6.26
CA THR A 159 2.63 26.63 5.76
C THR A 159 3.76 26.16 4.84
N ALA A 160 4.45 25.10 5.22
CA ALA A 160 5.61 24.64 4.53
C ALA A 160 5.27 24.04 3.16
N GLY A 161 6.05 24.33 2.23
CA GLY A 161 6.03 23.92 0.84
C GLY A 161 7.13 24.65 0.07
N ASN A 162 7.62 25.75 0.60
CA ASN A 162 8.64 26.56 -0.04
C ASN A 162 9.91 26.57 0.81
N VAL A 163 10.85 25.71 0.51
CA VAL A 163 12.22 25.84 1.01
C VAL A 163 12.96 26.81 0.08
N ALA A 164 13.29 27.99 0.59
CA ALA A 164 14.14 28.93 -0.14
C ALA A 164 15.59 28.44 -0.05
N THR A 165 16.17 27.99 -1.15
CA THR A 165 17.59 27.67 -1.25
C THR A 165 18.32 28.86 -1.81
N THR A 166 19.30 29.35 -1.10
CA THR A 166 20.26 30.35 -1.61
C THR A 166 21.30 29.63 -2.44
N ASN A 167 21.15 29.65 -3.77
CA ASN A 167 22.25 29.26 -4.63
C ASN A 167 23.35 30.32 -4.53
N ASN A 168 24.62 29.93 -4.50
CA ASN A 168 25.80 30.80 -4.44
C ASN A 168 25.91 31.84 -5.58
N ALA A 169 24.85 32.07 -6.34
CA ALA A 169 24.73 33.05 -7.41
C ALA A 169 23.77 34.22 -7.09
N GLY A 170 23.30 34.37 -5.84
CA GLY A 170 22.51 35.54 -5.44
C GLY A 170 21.06 35.56 -5.91
N GLU A 171 20.54 34.52 -6.54
CA GLU A 171 19.11 34.34 -6.84
C GLU A 171 18.52 33.29 -5.89
N GLU A 172 17.53 33.71 -5.10
CA GLU A 172 16.75 32.80 -4.25
C GLU A 172 15.87 31.91 -5.12
N ALA A 173 16.36 30.76 -5.51
CA ALA A 173 15.55 29.74 -6.16
C ALA A 173 14.72 29.00 -5.10
N LYS A 174 13.43 29.30 -5.03
CA LYS A 174 12.48 28.57 -4.17
C LYS A 174 12.25 27.17 -4.75
N GLN A 175 12.93 26.17 -4.20
CA GLN A 175 12.61 24.78 -4.49
C GLN A 175 11.43 24.32 -3.64
N LYS A 176 10.50 23.60 -4.27
CA LYS A 176 9.36 22.97 -3.59
C LYS A 176 9.50 21.47 -3.67
N ILE A 177 9.20 20.77 -2.59
CA ILE A 177 9.17 19.32 -2.58
C ILE A 177 8.17 18.85 -3.64
N GLY A 178 8.63 17.97 -4.53
CA GLY A 178 7.81 17.39 -5.59
C GLY A 178 6.80 16.40 -5.05
N VAL A 179 5.52 16.73 -5.19
CA VAL A 179 4.41 15.82 -4.91
C VAL A 179 3.78 15.39 -6.23
N TYR A 180 3.72 14.09 -6.44
CA TYR A 180 3.30 13.49 -7.70
C TYR A 180 2.05 12.64 -7.51
N THR A 181 1.13 12.74 -8.45
CA THR A 181 0.01 11.80 -8.56
C THR A 181 0.27 10.80 -9.67
N ILE A 182 -0.25 9.59 -9.50
CA ILE A 182 -0.08 8.49 -10.45
C ILE A 182 -1.45 8.12 -11.01
N THR A 183 -1.54 7.97 -12.33
CA THR A 183 -2.81 7.75 -13.04
C THR A 183 -3.51 6.47 -12.56
N TYR A 184 -2.75 5.39 -12.35
CA TYR A 184 -3.29 4.10 -11.89
C TYR A 184 -2.49 3.58 -10.68
N PRO A 185 -2.77 4.06 -9.44
CA PRO A 185 -2.04 3.64 -8.25
C PRO A 185 -2.14 2.14 -7.95
N SER A 186 -3.24 1.49 -8.36
CA SER A 186 -3.46 0.05 -8.19
C SER A 186 -2.51 -0.84 -8.98
N ARG A 187 -1.81 -0.30 -9.98
CA ARG A 187 -0.83 -1.01 -10.82
C ARG A 187 0.61 -0.88 -10.34
N LEU A 188 0.83 -0.12 -9.27
CA LEU A 188 2.15 0.03 -8.69
C LEU A 188 2.65 -1.28 -8.11
N VAL A 189 3.96 -1.51 -8.24
CA VAL A 189 4.65 -2.67 -7.67
C VAL A 189 5.38 -2.22 -6.42
N ASN A 190 5.21 -2.96 -5.34
CA ASN A 190 5.96 -2.73 -4.11
C ASN A 190 7.40 -3.24 -4.28
N LYS A 191 8.38 -2.37 -3.99
CA LYS A 191 9.83 -2.67 -4.06
C LYS A 191 10.45 -2.98 -2.69
N GLY A 192 9.71 -2.83 -1.61
CA GLY A 192 10.19 -2.86 -0.23
C GLY A 192 10.25 -1.45 0.37
N ASP A 193 10.59 -1.35 1.66
CA ASP A 193 10.78 -0.09 2.40
C ASP A 193 9.66 0.95 2.24
N ASN A 194 8.42 0.48 2.09
CA ASN A 194 7.25 1.31 1.82
C ASN A 194 7.34 2.13 0.51
N GLU A 195 8.12 1.63 -0.44
CA GLU A 195 8.33 2.24 -1.74
C GLU A 195 7.60 1.49 -2.86
N LEU A 196 7.08 2.25 -3.79
CA LEU A 196 6.32 1.79 -4.93
C LEU A 196 7.03 2.16 -6.22
N ALA A 197 6.95 1.32 -7.24
CA ALA A 197 7.48 1.63 -8.56
C ALA A 197 6.43 1.39 -9.64
N ILE A 198 6.50 2.16 -10.71
CA ILE A 198 5.72 1.90 -11.92
C ILE A 198 6.28 0.64 -12.57
N ARG A 199 5.40 -0.29 -12.96
CA ARG A 199 5.83 -1.53 -13.62
C ARG A 199 6.55 -1.20 -14.93
N PRO A 200 7.76 -1.78 -15.16
CA PRO A 200 8.46 -1.62 -16.42
C PRO A 200 7.57 -2.03 -17.61
N GLY A 201 7.43 -1.15 -18.61
CA GLY A 201 6.59 -1.38 -19.78
C GLY A 201 5.14 -0.90 -19.69
N ASP A 202 4.68 -0.41 -18.54
CA ASP A 202 3.32 0.19 -18.42
C ASP A 202 3.33 1.66 -18.88
N GLN A 203 3.22 1.89 -20.19
CA GLN A 203 3.20 3.21 -20.79
C GLN A 203 1.95 4.03 -20.44
N ASN A 204 0.90 3.39 -19.94
CA ASN A 204 -0.36 4.05 -19.59
C ASN A 204 -0.33 4.65 -18.18
N ASN A 205 0.60 4.20 -17.34
CA ASN A 205 0.73 4.68 -15.98
C ASN A 205 1.81 5.77 -15.91
N LYS A 206 1.37 7.01 -15.85
CA LYS A 206 2.25 8.18 -15.82
C LYS A 206 2.12 8.90 -14.50
N ASP A 207 3.24 9.46 -14.06
CA ASP A 207 3.28 10.41 -12.97
C ASP A 207 3.02 11.84 -13.49
N SER A 208 2.34 12.63 -12.70
CA SER A 208 2.13 14.07 -12.95
C SER A 208 2.32 14.85 -11.65
N VAL A 209 2.93 16.02 -11.78
CA VAL A 209 3.19 16.91 -10.63
C VAL A 209 1.88 17.57 -10.20
N ILE A 210 1.65 17.63 -8.89
CA ILE A 210 0.57 18.41 -8.28
C ILE A 210 1.09 19.81 -8.03
N GLN A 211 0.54 20.82 -8.70
CA GLN A 211 1.03 22.21 -8.62
C GLN A 211 0.82 22.89 -7.26
N ASN A 212 -0.22 22.51 -6.53
CA ASN A 212 -0.51 23.03 -5.20
C ASN A 212 -0.83 21.86 -4.25
N PRO A 213 0.20 21.10 -3.82
CA PRO A 213 -0.02 20.01 -2.89
C PRO A 213 -0.38 20.55 -1.49
N ILE A 214 -1.25 19.83 -0.79
CA ILE A 214 -1.45 20.04 0.65
C ILE A 214 -0.30 19.31 1.35
N LEU A 215 0.70 20.06 1.77
CA LEU A 215 1.90 19.54 2.42
C LEU A 215 2.03 20.16 3.79
N GLU A 216 2.14 19.33 4.82
CA GLU A 216 2.37 19.74 6.21
C GLU A 216 3.80 19.39 6.61
N SER A 217 4.56 20.39 7.11
CA SER A 217 5.90 20.18 7.67
C SER A 217 5.85 19.92 9.17
N GLY A 218 6.87 19.25 9.69
CA GLY A 218 6.94 18.86 11.09
C GLY A 218 5.89 17.81 11.47
N THR A 219 5.32 17.14 10.48
CA THR A 219 4.30 16.10 10.64
C THR A 219 4.61 14.90 9.78
N LEU A 220 4.23 13.72 10.25
CA LEU A 220 4.30 12.47 9.50
C LEU A 220 2.92 11.85 9.36
N GLU A 221 2.68 11.20 8.25
CA GLU A 221 1.48 10.40 8.05
C GLU A 221 1.61 9.08 8.81
N SER A 222 0.68 8.82 9.74
CA SER A 222 0.60 7.53 10.45
C SER A 222 0.22 6.41 9.49
N SER A 223 0.47 5.16 9.90
CA SER A 223 0.00 4.01 9.12
C SER A 223 -1.51 4.08 8.91
N GLY A 224 -1.96 3.74 7.69
CA GLY A 224 -3.38 3.59 7.36
C GLY A 224 -4.02 2.32 7.93
N THR A 225 -3.36 1.66 8.88
CA THR A 225 -3.82 0.43 9.53
C THR A 225 -4.48 0.74 10.86
N ASP A 226 -5.74 0.36 11.02
CA ASP A 226 -6.45 0.39 12.31
C ASP A 226 -6.31 -0.97 13.00
N MET A 227 -5.58 -0.98 14.14
CA MET A 227 -5.30 -2.19 14.91
C MET A 227 -6.58 -2.92 15.33
N ALA A 228 -7.58 -2.20 15.86
CA ALA A 228 -8.80 -2.82 16.37
C ALA A 228 -9.59 -3.51 15.25
N LYS A 229 -9.69 -2.84 14.11
CA LYS A 229 -10.34 -3.35 12.90
C LYS A 229 -9.60 -4.57 12.33
N GLU A 230 -8.27 -4.51 12.22
CA GLU A 230 -7.48 -5.62 11.68
C GLU A 230 -7.46 -6.83 12.62
N MET A 231 -7.42 -6.64 13.95
CA MET A 231 -7.54 -7.75 14.91
C MET A 231 -8.91 -8.42 14.83
N THR A 232 -9.99 -7.65 14.71
CA THR A 232 -11.34 -8.21 14.53
C THR A 232 -11.42 -9.03 13.25
N ARG A 233 -10.90 -8.50 12.14
CA ARG A 233 -10.84 -9.21 10.84
C ARG A 233 -9.98 -10.48 10.91
N LEU A 234 -8.91 -10.46 11.70
CA LEU A 234 -8.05 -11.62 11.91
C LEU A 234 -8.84 -12.74 12.60
N ILE A 235 -9.56 -12.42 13.68
CA ILE A 235 -10.40 -13.38 14.41
C ILE A 235 -11.50 -13.95 13.49
N GLU A 236 -12.16 -13.11 12.71
CA GLU A 236 -13.16 -13.55 11.73
C GLU A 236 -12.55 -14.52 10.70
N SER A 237 -11.38 -14.19 10.17
CA SER A 237 -10.69 -15.02 9.17
C SER A 237 -10.19 -16.33 9.74
N GLN A 238 -9.71 -16.34 11.01
CA GLN A 238 -9.34 -17.57 11.72
C GLN A 238 -10.55 -18.48 11.95
N ARG A 239 -11.70 -17.91 12.33
CA ARG A 239 -12.94 -18.69 12.49
C ARG A 239 -13.40 -19.27 11.15
N ALA A 240 -13.40 -18.45 10.08
CA ALA A 240 -13.75 -18.91 8.74
C ALA A 240 -12.85 -20.05 8.27
N PHE A 241 -11.54 -19.94 8.48
CA PHE A 241 -10.58 -21.00 8.20
C PHE A 241 -10.89 -22.29 8.97
N THR A 242 -11.16 -22.18 10.29
CA THR A 242 -11.50 -23.34 11.14
C THR A 242 -12.81 -24.01 10.68
N TYR A 243 -13.82 -23.23 10.28
CA TYR A 243 -15.08 -23.79 9.75
C TYR A 243 -14.85 -24.48 8.42
N ALA A 244 -14.05 -23.92 7.52
CA ALA A 244 -13.69 -24.54 6.25
C ALA A 244 -12.97 -25.88 6.45
N LEU A 245 -12.02 -25.95 7.41
CA LEU A 245 -11.35 -27.20 7.76
C LEU A 245 -12.32 -28.24 8.34
N LYS A 246 -13.25 -27.83 9.22
CA LYS A 246 -14.28 -28.74 9.75
C LYS A 246 -15.17 -29.31 8.63
N MET A 247 -15.50 -28.48 7.63
CA MET A 247 -16.26 -28.92 6.48
C MET A 247 -15.51 -30.00 5.68
N VAL A 248 -14.19 -29.83 5.53
CA VAL A 248 -13.33 -30.85 4.89
C VAL A 248 -13.32 -32.14 5.71
N GLN A 249 -13.15 -32.07 7.03
CA GLN A 249 -13.14 -33.22 7.92
C GLN A 249 -14.47 -33.97 7.90
N THR A 250 -15.60 -33.27 8.04
CA THR A 250 -16.93 -33.90 7.99
C THR A 250 -17.22 -34.54 6.63
N SER A 251 -16.74 -33.93 5.55
CA SER A 251 -16.85 -34.51 4.22
C SER A 251 -16.09 -35.82 4.08
N ASP A 252 -14.88 -35.90 4.68
CA ASP A 252 -14.06 -37.11 4.70
C ASP A 252 -14.70 -38.22 5.55
N GLU A 253 -15.24 -37.88 6.74
CA GLU A 253 -15.97 -38.80 7.61
C GLU A 253 -17.20 -39.40 6.91
N VAL A 254 -17.98 -38.58 6.21
CA VAL A 254 -19.14 -39.04 5.44
C VAL A 254 -18.71 -40.00 4.31
N GLU A 255 -17.65 -39.68 3.57
CA GLU A 255 -17.12 -40.54 2.49
C GLU A 255 -16.57 -41.86 3.09
N GLY A 256 -15.91 -41.80 4.25
CA GLY A 256 -15.48 -42.98 5.00
C GLY A 256 -16.65 -43.89 5.42
N THR A 257 -17.74 -43.30 5.94
CA THR A 257 -18.94 -44.01 6.33
C THR A 257 -19.63 -44.67 5.12
N ILE A 258 -19.73 -43.93 4.01
CA ILE A 258 -20.30 -44.48 2.76
C ILE A 258 -19.49 -45.69 2.26
N ASN A 259 -18.15 -45.59 2.31
CA ASN A 259 -17.29 -46.71 1.90
C ASN A 259 -17.42 -47.94 2.80
N GLN A 260 -17.61 -47.75 4.12
CA GLN A 260 -17.89 -48.84 5.07
C GLN A 260 -19.25 -49.52 4.84
N LEU A 261 -20.26 -48.77 4.42
CA LEU A 261 -21.58 -49.30 4.11
C LEU A 261 -21.63 -50.04 2.76
N ARG A 262 -20.66 -49.79 1.89
CA ARG A 262 -20.57 -50.40 0.54
C ARG A 262 -19.74 -51.70 0.52
N GLY A 263 -18.93 -51.94 1.52
CA GLY A 263 -18.14 -53.17 1.70
C GLY A 263 -18.89 -54.19 2.51
#